data_c5b6880e625ea023b7060d0571a2d34f
#
_entry.id   c5b6880e625ea023b7060d0571a2d34f
#
_cell.length_a   1.000
_cell.length_b   1.000
_cell.length_c   1.000
_cell.angle_alpha   90.00
_cell.angle_beta   90.00
_cell.angle_gamma   90.00
#
_symmetry.space_group_name_H-M   'P 1'
#
loop_
_entity.id
_entity.type
_entity.pdbx_description
1 polymer ?
#
loop_
_entity_poly.entity_id
_entity_poly.type
_entity_poly.pdbx_seq_one_letter_code
_entity_poly.pdbx_strand_id
1 'polypeptide(L)'
;MQAIAKNDIKTGTVVDLTHEGHGVVKIDRFPIFIPQALINEQIEYKIIKVKKNFAIGKLLNINTRSENRVAPPCIYYERCGGCQLQHLSYEAQLEMKKEQVINLFQRKAHFDNSKINDTVGMTDPWRYRNKSQIPVGKNEQNEVIMGFYRQRSHDIIDMESCLIQDSQHQEVMNEVKSILKDLNVSIYQEQLKKGLMRHLVVRTGYHTDEMMIIFVTNGKKWPQKNAVVEKILDAFPNVTSIKQNINDSHSNVIMGRQSITLYGKDTIIDQLTDSTFKISDQSFYQINSEQTEKLYNKAIEYAQLTGNEVVLDTYCGIGTIGLYMAPHAKHVYGVEVVPSAIEDAQQNATINQCNNTTFVCGKAEEVILQWKVQGIKPDVVMVDPPRKGCDETFIQTLLTLEPKRIVYISCNPATQQRDALLLAEKYQLEEVTPVDMFPQTTHVETVALFNLK
;
A
#
# COMPACT_ATOMS: atom_id res chain seq x y z
N MET A 1 -1.22 -24.97 35.22
CA MET A 1 -0.61 -24.15 34.15
C MET A 1 0.88 -24.18 34.35
N GLN A 2 1.66 -24.61 33.37
CA GLN A 2 3.12 -24.48 33.41
C GLN A 2 3.45 -22.97 33.39
N ALA A 3 4.17 -22.47 34.40
CA ALA A 3 4.53 -21.06 34.45
C ALA A 3 5.45 -20.73 33.25
N ILE A 4 5.04 -19.75 32.43
CA ILE A 4 5.82 -19.27 31.31
C ILE A 4 6.59 -18.05 31.78
N ALA A 5 7.93 -18.13 31.76
CA ALA A 5 8.81 -17.05 32.19
C ALA A 5 9.67 -16.52 31.05
N LYS A 6 10.10 -15.25 31.18
CA LYS A 6 11.08 -14.67 30.24
C LYS A 6 12.38 -15.46 30.31
N ASN A 7 12.99 -15.69 29.16
CA ASN A 7 14.21 -16.49 28.92
C ASN A 7 14.01 -18.01 28.92
N ASP A 8 12.81 -18.55 29.21
CA ASP A 8 12.53 -19.96 29.01
C ASP A 8 12.82 -20.37 27.56
N ILE A 9 13.47 -21.53 27.38
CA ILE A 9 13.62 -22.20 26.08
C ILE A 9 12.64 -23.36 26.09
N LYS A 10 11.83 -23.44 25.03
CA LYS A 10 10.77 -24.45 24.89
C LYS A 10 10.72 -24.95 23.44
N THR A 11 10.17 -26.13 23.27
CA THR A 11 9.83 -26.69 21.96
C THR A 11 8.31 -26.74 21.79
N GLY A 12 7.86 -26.68 20.54
CA GLY A 12 6.45 -26.80 20.24
C GLY A 12 6.16 -26.83 18.75
N THR A 13 4.94 -27.22 18.41
CA THR A 13 4.45 -27.21 17.04
C THR A 13 3.69 -25.92 16.78
N VAL A 14 3.98 -25.29 15.66
CA VAL A 14 3.25 -24.10 15.19
C VAL A 14 1.91 -24.54 14.61
N VAL A 15 0.82 -24.03 15.18
CA VAL A 15 -0.55 -24.47 14.87
C VAL A 15 -1.36 -23.44 14.08
N ASP A 16 -0.85 -22.21 13.93
CA ASP A 16 -1.58 -21.13 13.26
C ASP A 16 -0.58 -20.02 12.86
N LEU A 17 -1.01 -19.08 12.00
CA LEU A 17 -0.33 -17.83 11.71
C LEU A 17 -1.17 -16.62 12.11
N THR A 18 -0.54 -15.61 12.68
CA THR A 18 -1.21 -14.33 12.90
C THR A 18 -1.30 -13.52 11.60
N HIS A 19 -2.14 -12.48 11.59
CA HIS A 19 -2.20 -11.51 10.48
C HIS A 19 -0.88 -10.75 10.25
N GLU A 20 0.05 -10.77 11.21
CA GLU A 20 1.42 -10.25 11.07
C GLU A 20 2.42 -11.29 10.54
N GLY A 21 1.96 -12.51 10.19
CA GLY A 21 2.81 -13.61 9.72
C GLY A 21 3.64 -14.27 10.81
N HIS A 22 3.27 -14.11 12.09
CA HIS A 22 3.96 -14.79 13.19
C HIS A 22 3.33 -16.17 13.43
N GLY A 23 4.16 -17.21 13.56
CA GLY A 23 3.72 -18.52 13.96
C GLY A 23 3.14 -18.49 15.38
N VAL A 24 2.10 -19.31 15.61
CA VAL A 24 1.43 -19.43 16.90
C VAL A 24 1.71 -20.81 17.48
N VAL A 25 2.36 -20.85 18.64
CA VAL A 25 2.45 -22.05 19.49
C VAL A 25 1.54 -21.85 20.70
N LYS A 26 0.86 -22.89 21.16
CA LYS A 26 -0.02 -22.83 22.34
C LYS A 26 0.49 -23.74 23.45
N ILE A 27 0.62 -23.21 24.66
CA ILE A 27 0.87 -23.98 25.90
C ILE A 27 -0.38 -23.80 26.79
N ASP A 28 -1.10 -24.88 27.08
CA ASP A 28 -2.33 -24.81 27.87
C ASP A 28 -3.32 -23.72 27.39
N ARG A 29 -3.54 -23.59 26.08
CA ARG A 29 -4.33 -22.56 25.39
C ARG A 29 -3.72 -21.15 25.42
N PHE A 30 -2.58 -20.93 26.09
CA PHE A 30 -1.91 -19.64 26.10
C PHE A 30 -1.07 -19.47 24.83
N PRO A 31 -1.33 -18.44 23.98
CA PRO A 31 -0.65 -18.28 22.71
C PRO A 31 0.74 -17.64 22.87
N ILE A 32 1.68 -18.15 22.10
CA ILE A 32 3.03 -17.63 21.97
C ILE A 32 3.26 -17.30 20.50
N PHE A 33 3.54 -16.03 20.19
CA PHE A 33 3.77 -15.54 18.84
C PHE A 33 5.26 -15.56 18.53
N ILE A 34 5.62 -16.24 17.45
CA ILE A 34 7.02 -16.46 17.07
C ILE A 34 7.22 -15.99 15.63
N PRO A 35 7.88 -14.83 15.42
CA PRO A 35 8.22 -14.36 14.08
C PRO A 35 8.99 -15.42 13.30
N GLN A 36 8.75 -15.46 11.98
CA GLN A 36 9.41 -16.34 11.02
C GLN A 36 9.15 -17.86 11.20
N ALA A 37 8.30 -18.28 12.12
CA ALA A 37 7.87 -19.67 12.25
C ALA A 37 6.63 -19.93 11.40
N LEU A 38 6.53 -21.11 10.76
CA LEU A 38 5.45 -21.49 9.84
C LEU A 38 4.61 -22.64 10.41
N ILE A 39 3.36 -22.73 9.96
CA ILE A 39 2.42 -23.79 10.34
C ILE A 39 3.06 -25.17 10.09
N ASN A 40 2.80 -26.12 10.99
CA ASN A 40 3.29 -27.49 11.02
C ASN A 40 4.79 -27.64 11.32
N GLU A 41 5.51 -26.55 11.60
CA GLU A 41 6.89 -26.66 12.04
C GLU A 41 6.98 -27.10 13.51
N GLN A 42 7.91 -28.02 13.81
CA GLN A 42 8.40 -28.25 15.16
C GLN A 42 9.61 -27.38 15.39
N ILE A 43 9.51 -26.50 16.36
CA ILE A 43 10.52 -25.47 16.60
C ILE A 43 11.00 -25.44 18.04
N GLU A 44 12.24 -25.00 18.23
CA GLU A 44 12.77 -24.54 19.49
C GLU A 44 12.74 -23.01 19.52
N TYR A 45 12.27 -22.41 20.60
CA TYR A 45 12.13 -20.98 20.73
C TYR A 45 12.39 -20.49 22.15
N LYS A 46 12.89 -19.26 22.27
CA LYS A 46 13.14 -18.58 23.55
C LYS A 46 12.06 -17.53 23.81
N ILE A 47 11.44 -17.55 24.99
CA ILE A 47 10.49 -16.51 25.43
C ILE A 47 11.24 -15.22 25.66
N ILE A 48 10.91 -14.17 24.91
CA ILE A 48 11.55 -12.85 25.03
C ILE A 48 10.66 -11.83 25.77
N LYS A 49 9.34 -12.05 25.75
CA LYS A 49 8.38 -11.15 26.43
C LYS A 49 7.13 -11.92 26.85
N VAL A 50 6.68 -11.72 28.07
CA VAL A 50 5.41 -12.26 28.58
C VAL A 50 4.44 -11.10 28.81
N LYS A 51 3.20 -11.25 28.34
CA LYS A 51 2.08 -10.34 28.55
C LYS A 51 0.95 -11.11 29.27
N LYS A 52 -0.11 -10.41 29.69
CA LYS A 52 -1.25 -11.01 30.40
C LYS A 52 -1.91 -12.16 29.60
N ASN A 53 -2.08 -11.98 28.27
CA ASN A 53 -2.88 -12.88 27.42
C ASN A 53 -2.05 -13.60 26.34
N PHE A 54 -0.75 -13.32 26.21
CA PHE A 54 0.14 -13.94 25.22
C PHE A 54 1.61 -13.76 25.60
N ALA A 55 2.49 -14.51 24.95
CA ALA A 55 3.92 -14.27 24.98
C ALA A 55 4.49 -14.05 23.57
N ILE A 56 5.70 -13.51 23.49
CA ILE A 56 6.49 -13.40 22.26
C ILE A 56 7.72 -14.25 22.42
N GLY A 57 7.95 -15.14 21.44
CA GLY A 57 9.13 -15.98 21.35
C GLY A 57 10.08 -15.52 20.23
N LYS A 58 11.35 -15.84 20.38
CA LYS A 58 12.37 -15.77 19.34
C LYS A 58 12.65 -17.18 18.85
N LEU A 59 12.50 -17.44 17.56
CA LEU A 59 12.86 -18.69 16.92
C LEU A 59 14.37 -18.95 17.11
N LEU A 60 14.74 -20.12 17.62
CA LEU A 60 16.11 -20.57 17.78
C LEU A 60 16.49 -21.63 16.76
N ASN A 61 15.64 -22.66 16.62
CA ASN A 61 15.88 -23.79 15.71
C ASN A 61 14.57 -24.30 15.13
N ILE A 62 14.64 -24.90 13.94
CA ILE A 62 13.54 -25.59 13.26
C ILE A 62 13.90 -27.06 13.20
N ASN A 63 13.24 -27.87 14.03
CA ASN A 63 13.50 -29.31 14.12
C ASN A 63 12.84 -30.08 12.96
N THR A 64 11.62 -29.65 12.58
CA THR A 64 10.89 -30.15 11.41
C THR A 64 10.38 -28.97 10.61
N ARG A 65 10.76 -28.89 9.34
CA ARG A 65 10.37 -27.79 8.44
C ARG A 65 8.97 -28.01 7.85
N SER A 66 8.23 -26.93 7.67
CA SER A 66 7.05 -26.91 6.82
C SER A 66 7.44 -27.16 5.35
N GLU A 67 6.60 -27.88 4.61
CA GLU A 67 6.74 -28.07 3.16
C GLU A 67 6.69 -26.76 2.38
N ASN A 68 5.98 -25.76 2.93
CA ASN A 68 5.84 -24.42 2.36
C ASN A 68 7.01 -23.47 2.69
N ARG A 69 8.02 -23.95 3.42
CA ARG A 69 9.19 -23.12 3.75
C ARG A 69 10.18 -23.06 2.61
N VAL A 70 10.50 -21.85 2.20
CA VAL A 70 11.53 -21.56 1.20
C VAL A 70 12.66 -20.71 1.80
N ALA A 71 13.82 -20.71 1.16
CA ALA A 71 14.91 -19.82 1.53
C ALA A 71 14.62 -18.41 1.02
N PRO A 72 14.61 -17.37 1.89
CA PRO A 72 14.42 -16.00 1.44
C PRO A 72 15.53 -15.57 0.48
N PRO A 73 15.23 -15.07 -0.73
CA PRO A 73 16.27 -14.66 -1.68
C PRO A 73 16.93 -13.33 -1.30
N CYS A 74 16.28 -12.51 -0.47
CA CYS A 74 16.80 -11.20 -0.08
C CYS A 74 17.79 -11.32 1.09
N ILE A 75 19.03 -10.90 0.89
CA ILE A 75 20.10 -10.94 1.91
C ILE A 75 19.80 -10.03 3.12
N TYR A 76 18.90 -9.06 2.98
CA TYR A 76 18.51 -8.13 4.04
C TYR A 76 17.25 -8.59 4.80
N TYR A 77 16.62 -9.69 4.40
CA TYR A 77 15.29 -10.11 4.87
C TYR A 77 15.17 -10.19 6.39
N GLU A 78 16.14 -10.77 7.06
CA GLU A 78 16.09 -10.94 8.52
C GLU A 78 16.13 -9.63 9.31
N ARG A 79 16.65 -8.57 8.71
CA ARG A 79 16.84 -7.27 9.37
C ARG A 79 15.87 -6.20 8.88
N CYS A 80 15.48 -6.28 7.60
CA CYS A 80 14.64 -5.28 6.94
C CYS A 80 13.18 -5.41 7.37
N GLY A 81 12.52 -4.26 7.61
CA GLY A 81 11.09 -4.21 7.94
C GLY A 81 10.14 -4.25 6.73
N GLY A 82 10.68 -4.26 5.50
CA GLY A 82 9.87 -4.13 4.29
C GLY A 82 9.09 -5.39 3.90
N CYS A 83 9.61 -6.60 4.19
CA CYS A 83 8.98 -7.87 3.85
C CYS A 83 8.85 -8.76 5.09
N GLN A 84 7.75 -9.54 5.17
CA GLN A 84 7.48 -10.43 6.30
C GLN A 84 7.36 -11.89 5.90
N LEU A 85 7.16 -12.22 4.61
CA LEU A 85 6.74 -13.55 4.15
C LEU A 85 7.70 -14.23 3.16
N GLN A 86 8.91 -13.70 2.89
CA GLN A 86 9.83 -14.30 1.91
C GLN A 86 10.27 -15.72 2.27
N HIS A 87 10.08 -16.18 3.50
CA HIS A 87 10.38 -17.53 3.96
C HIS A 87 9.21 -18.52 3.75
N LEU A 88 8.09 -18.05 3.22
CA LEU A 88 6.89 -18.79 2.88
C LEU A 88 6.74 -18.83 1.35
N SER A 89 6.44 -19.98 0.75
CA SER A 89 6.18 -20.09 -0.70
C SER A 89 5.05 -19.16 -1.14
N TYR A 90 5.09 -18.69 -2.38
CA TYR A 90 4.15 -17.67 -2.80
C TYR A 90 2.70 -18.17 -2.82
N GLU A 91 2.48 -19.42 -3.20
CA GLU A 91 1.17 -20.08 -3.16
C GLU A 91 0.63 -20.11 -1.73
N ALA A 92 1.48 -20.43 -0.76
CA ALA A 92 1.09 -20.44 0.66
C ALA A 92 0.87 -19.03 1.23
N GLN A 93 1.53 -17.99 0.66
CA GLN A 93 1.21 -16.59 1.00
C GLN A 93 -0.20 -16.22 0.54
N LEU A 94 -0.61 -16.63 -0.67
CA LEU A 94 -1.96 -16.37 -1.19
C LEU A 94 -3.02 -17.05 -0.34
N GLU A 95 -2.79 -18.32 0.04
CA GLU A 95 -3.70 -19.05 0.94
C GLU A 95 -3.78 -18.40 2.33
N MET A 96 -2.63 -17.99 2.91
CA MET A 96 -2.62 -17.26 4.19
C MET A 96 -3.45 -15.98 4.12
N LYS A 97 -3.39 -15.23 3.03
CA LYS A 97 -4.17 -13.99 2.83
C LYS A 97 -5.66 -14.27 2.69
N LYS A 98 -6.04 -15.33 1.98
CA LYS A 98 -7.43 -15.82 1.91
C LYS A 98 -7.95 -16.21 3.30
N GLU A 99 -7.22 -17.03 4.03
CA GLU A 99 -7.57 -17.47 5.40
C GLU A 99 -7.70 -16.28 6.37
N GLN A 100 -6.88 -15.25 6.22
CA GLN A 100 -7.01 -14.01 6.99
C GLN A 100 -8.37 -13.35 6.77
N VAL A 101 -8.82 -13.25 5.51
CA VAL A 101 -10.12 -12.68 5.15
C VAL A 101 -11.26 -13.56 5.66
N ILE A 102 -11.19 -14.89 5.45
CA ILE A 102 -12.16 -15.86 5.96
C ILE A 102 -12.33 -15.69 7.48
N ASN A 103 -11.23 -15.69 8.22
CA ASN A 103 -11.25 -15.57 9.68
C ASN A 103 -11.92 -14.28 10.17
N LEU A 104 -11.74 -13.16 9.45
CA LEU A 104 -12.38 -11.89 9.78
C LEU A 104 -13.90 -11.93 9.51
N PHE A 105 -14.30 -12.36 8.32
CA PHE A 105 -15.70 -12.31 7.91
C PHE A 105 -16.55 -13.41 8.56
N GLN A 106 -16.03 -14.61 8.71
CA GLN A 106 -16.76 -15.71 9.35
C GLN A 106 -16.91 -15.51 10.85
N ARG A 107 -15.80 -15.32 11.59
CA ARG A 107 -15.81 -15.32 13.05
C ARG A 107 -16.54 -14.14 13.67
N LYS A 108 -16.51 -12.98 13.03
CA LYS A 108 -17.07 -11.74 13.57
C LYS A 108 -18.41 -11.34 12.97
N ALA A 109 -18.69 -11.76 11.74
CA ALA A 109 -19.86 -11.32 11.00
C ALA A 109 -20.76 -12.46 10.52
N HIS A 110 -20.37 -13.73 10.76
CA HIS A 110 -21.10 -14.93 10.36
C HIS A 110 -21.42 -15.00 8.85
N PHE A 111 -20.59 -14.38 8.02
CA PHE A 111 -20.70 -14.51 6.57
C PHE A 111 -20.31 -15.91 6.12
N ASP A 112 -20.95 -16.37 5.05
CA ASP A 112 -20.65 -17.66 4.44
C ASP A 112 -19.27 -17.65 3.78
N ASN A 113 -18.42 -18.63 4.13
CA ASN A 113 -17.07 -18.76 3.57
C ASN A 113 -17.06 -19.01 2.05
N SER A 114 -18.11 -19.63 1.51
CA SER A 114 -18.23 -19.84 0.06
C SER A 114 -18.28 -18.55 -0.75
N LYS A 115 -18.49 -17.42 -0.08
CA LYS A 115 -18.47 -16.07 -0.66
C LYS A 115 -17.08 -15.42 -0.69
N ILE A 116 -16.06 -16.08 -0.13
CA ILE A 116 -14.67 -15.59 -0.15
C ILE A 116 -13.91 -16.32 -1.25
N ASN A 117 -13.57 -15.60 -2.29
CA ASN A 117 -12.83 -16.14 -3.44
C ASN A 117 -11.35 -16.41 -3.11
N ASP A 118 -10.66 -17.10 -4.01
CA ASP A 118 -9.21 -17.26 -3.94
C ASP A 118 -8.50 -15.90 -4.06
N THR A 119 -7.35 -15.80 -3.43
CA THR A 119 -6.54 -14.57 -3.53
C THR A 119 -5.97 -14.39 -4.93
N VAL A 120 -6.23 -13.26 -5.56
CA VAL A 120 -5.66 -12.90 -6.86
C VAL A 120 -4.19 -12.54 -6.66
N GLY A 121 -3.28 -13.39 -7.16
CA GLY A 121 -1.85 -13.24 -7.06
C GLY A 121 -1.17 -12.70 -8.32
N MET A 122 0.16 -12.53 -8.23
CA MET A 122 1.05 -12.21 -9.35
C MET A 122 1.69 -13.49 -9.92
N THR A 123 2.05 -13.44 -11.19
CA THR A 123 2.86 -14.50 -11.81
C THR A 123 4.32 -14.40 -11.34
N ASP A 124 4.87 -13.19 -11.31
CA ASP A 124 6.18 -12.89 -10.73
C ASP A 124 6.02 -11.89 -9.56
N PRO A 125 6.10 -12.34 -8.29
CA PRO A 125 5.83 -11.49 -7.12
C PRO A 125 7.01 -10.62 -6.71
N TRP A 126 7.84 -10.19 -7.66
CA TRP A 126 9.01 -9.36 -7.46
C TRP A 126 8.98 -8.11 -8.33
N ARG A 127 9.84 -7.13 -8.04
CA ARG A 127 10.03 -5.90 -8.85
C ARG A 127 8.76 -5.09 -9.15
N TYR A 128 7.71 -5.28 -8.36
CA TYR A 128 6.38 -4.73 -8.63
C TYR A 128 6.18 -3.26 -8.21
N ARG A 129 7.08 -2.70 -7.39
CA ARG A 129 6.87 -1.35 -6.85
C ARG A 129 7.35 -0.30 -7.83
N ASN A 130 6.41 0.47 -8.36
CA ASN A 130 6.65 1.63 -9.23
C ASN A 130 6.99 2.93 -8.44
N LYS A 131 7.05 2.87 -7.10
CA LYS A 131 7.47 3.98 -6.23
C LYS A 131 8.30 3.48 -5.06
N SER A 132 9.50 4.06 -4.90
CA SER A 132 10.37 3.86 -3.75
C SER A 132 10.48 5.13 -2.93
N GLN A 133 10.43 5.01 -1.61
CA GLN A 133 10.69 6.10 -0.66
C GLN A 133 11.86 5.66 0.23
N ILE A 134 13.02 6.17 -0.06
CA ILE A 134 14.30 5.68 0.45
C ILE A 134 14.86 6.70 1.45
N PRO A 135 14.93 6.39 2.74
CA PRO A 135 15.58 7.24 3.72
C PRO A 135 17.09 7.34 3.44
N VAL A 136 17.63 8.52 3.66
CA VAL A 136 19.06 8.83 3.55
C VAL A 136 19.58 9.12 4.95
N GLY A 137 20.67 8.48 5.33
CA GLY A 137 21.27 8.63 6.66
C GLY A 137 22.78 8.56 6.65
N LYS A 138 23.36 8.47 7.83
CA LYS A 138 24.80 8.25 8.05
C LYS A 138 25.00 7.06 8.97
N ASN A 139 26.03 6.25 8.68
CA ASN A 139 26.48 5.19 9.58
C ASN A 139 27.37 5.75 10.71
N GLU A 140 27.84 4.88 11.57
CA GLU A 140 28.75 5.22 12.68
C GLU A 140 30.09 5.82 12.22
N GLN A 141 30.53 5.49 11.00
CA GLN A 141 31.72 6.01 10.33
C GLN A 141 31.47 7.36 9.64
N ASN A 142 30.26 7.94 9.80
CA ASN A 142 29.81 9.18 9.17
C ASN A 142 29.70 9.11 7.64
N GLU A 143 29.62 7.92 7.07
CA GLU A 143 29.42 7.69 5.64
C GLU A 143 27.94 7.76 5.28
N VAL A 144 27.62 8.20 4.05
CA VAL A 144 26.24 8.23 3.55
C VAL A 144 25.73 6.82 3.34
N ILE A 145 24.58 6.51 3.93
CA ILE A 145 23.86 5.25 3.76
C ILE A 145 22.47 5.51 3.22
N MET A 146 21.98 4.61 2.38
CA MET A 146 20.64 4.64 1.81
C MET A 146 20.03 3.23 1.80
N GLY A 147 18.73 3.12 2.04
CA GLY A 147 18.05 1.82 2.04
C GLY A 147 16.74 1.90 2.82
N PHE A 148 16.37 0.86 3.56
CA PHE A 148 15.10 0.84 4.29
C PHE A 148 15.33 0.64 5.79
N TYR A 149 14.32 0.97 6.58
CA TYR A 149 14.42 0.86 8.03
C TYR A 149 14.44 -0.59 8.50
N ARG A 150 15.23 -0.84 9.55
CA ARG A 150 15.14 -2.06 10.33
C ARG A 150 13.76 -2.19 10.95
N GLN A 151 13.28 -3.41 11.07
CA GLN A 151 11.97 -3.67 11.66
C GLN A 151 11.83 -3.04 13.05
N ARG A 152 10.78 -2.24 13.25
CA ARG A 152 10.45 -1.52 14.50
C ARG A 152 11.51 -0.52 14.96
N SER A 153 12.27 0.05 14.04
CA SER A 153 13.33 1.02 14.29
C SER A 153 13.36 2.08 13.17
N HIS A 154 14.04 3.19 13.40
CA HIS A 154 14.43 4.16 12.39
C HIS A 154 15.89 3.98 11.95
N ASP A 155 16.55 2.86 12.34
CA ASP A 155 17.89 2.55 11.87
C ASP A 155 17.84 2.15 10.39
N ILE A 156 18.58 2.84 9.55
CA ILE A 156 18.65 2.57 8.13
C ILE A 156 19.60 1.39 7.91
N ILE A 157 19.13 0.40 7.19
CA ILE A 157 19.97 -0.68 6.65
C ILE A 157 20.51 -0.16 5.32
N ASP A 158 21.83 -0.01 5.22
CA ASP A 158 22.47 0.33 3.96
C ASP A 158 22.27 -0.81 2.96
N MET A 159 21.71 -0.50 1.81
CA MET A 159 21.33 -1.48 0.79
C MET A 159 21.89 -1.11 -0.57
N GLU A 160 22.21 -2.13 -1.35
CA GLU A 160 22.56 -2.01 -2.75
C GLU A 160 21.42 -2.47 -3.65
N SER A 161 20.49 -3.27 -3.11
CA SER A 161 19.37 -3.83 -3.86
C SER A 161 18.14 -4.10 -2.99
N CYS A 162 16.98 -4.08 -3.65
CA CYS A 162 15.70 -4.48 -3.04
C CYS A 162 14.87 -5.25 -4.07
N LEU A 163 14.54 -6.51 -3.78
CA LEU A 163 13.88 -7.40 -4.75
C LEU A 163 12.44 -7.04 -5.08
N ILE A 164 11.75 -6.26 -4.24
CA ILE A 164 10.37 -5.82 -4.51
C ILE A 164 10.28 -4.45 -5.16
N GLN A 165 11.37 -3.67 -5.17
CA GLN A 165 11.44 -2.38 -5.86
C GLN A 165 11.80 -2.59 -7.34
N ASP A 166 11.37 -1.69 -8.19
CA ASP A 166 11.81 -1.63 -9.59
C ASP A 166 13.35 -1.58 -9.66
N SER A 167 13.94 -2.22 -10.67
CA SER A 167 15.39 -2.28 -10.85
C SER A 167 15.99 -0.90 -11.09
N GLN A 168 15.32 -0.03 -11.83
CA GLN A 168 15.76 1.34 -12.09
C GLN A 168 15.86 2.16 -10.80
N HIS A 169 14.94 1.94 -9.84
CA HIS A 169 15.00 2.64 -8.54
C HIS A 169 16.27 2.30 -7.75
N GLN A 170 16.75 1.07 -7.90
CA GLN A 170 17.97 0.60 -7.26
C GLN A 170 19.20 1.26 -7.89
N GLU A 171 19.24 1.35 -9.23
CA GLU A 171 20.31 2.03 -9.95
C GLU A 171 20.37 3.52 -9.56
N VAL A 172 19.21 4.20 -9.55
CA VAL A 172 19.10 5.59 -9.09
C VAL A 172 19.56 5.75 -7.64
N MET A 173 19.16 4.85 -6.75
CA MET A 173 19.57 4.90 -5.33
C MET A 173 21.10 4.82 -5.19
N ASN A 174 21.74 3.89 -5.88
CA ASN A 174 23.18 3.70 -5.79
C ASN A 174 23.97 4.89 -6.37
N GLU A 175 23.52 5.40 -7.50
CA GLU A 175 24.14 6.59 -8.12
C GLU A 175 23.94 7.84 -7.27
N VAL A 176 22.73 8.09 -6.79
CA VAL A 176 22.46 9.22 -5.88
C VAL A 176 23.31 9.14 -4.62
N LYS A 177 23.48 7.94 -4.04
CA LYS A 177 24.35 7.74 -2.87
C LYS A 177 25.78 8.19 -3.15
N SER A 178 26.35 7.83 -4.32
CA SER A 178 27.68 8.27 -4.77
C SER A 178 27.73 9.78 -4.95
N ILE A 179 26.77 10.36 -5.67
CA ILE A 179 26.70 11.82 -5.95
C ILE A 179 26.64 12.63 -4.64
N LEU A 180 25.79 12.21 -3.68
CA LEU A 180 25.66 12.90 -2.39
C LEU A 180 26.97 12.87 -1.59
N LYS A 181 27.73 11.76 -1.66
CA LYS A 181 29.05 11.62 -1.05
C LYS A 181 30.08 12.54 -1.72
N ASP A 182 30.20 12.47 -3.04
CA ASP A 182 31.19 13.24 -3.83
C ASP A 182 31.02 14.74 -3.67
N LEU A 183 29.77 15.22 -3.68
CA LEU A 183 29.42 16.64 -3.54
C LEU A 183 29.34 17.10 -2.08
N ASN A 184 29.65 16.22 -1.11
CA ASN A 184 29.56 16.52 0.32
C ASN A 184 28.21 17.13 0.73
N VAL A 185 27.10 16.62 0.19
CA VAL A 185 25.75 17.07 0.57
C VAL A 185 25.48 16.71 2.03
N SER A 186 25.03 17.68 2.83
CA SER A 186 24.75 17.42 4.23
C SER A 186 23.51 16.51 4.38
N ILE A 187 23.63 15.46 5.19
CA ILE A 187 22.57 14.50 5.43
C ILE A 187 21.83 14.86 6.71
N TYR A 188 20.50 14.80 6.67
CA TYR A 188 19.65 15.09 7.81
C TYR A 188 19.81 14.03 8.91
N GLN A 189 20.00 14.48 10.12
CA GLN A 189 20.08 13.66 11.32
C GLN A 189 18.87 13.95 12.21
N GLU A 190 17.98 12.99 12.33
CA GLU A 190 16.70 13.15 13.01
C GLU A 190 16.85 13.59 14.46
N GLN A 191 17.81 13.01 15.19
CA GLN A 191 18.09 13.33 16.59
C GLN A 191 18.58 14.77 16.78
N LEU A 192 19.38 15.28 15.86
CA LEU A 192 19.95 16.64 15.90
C LEU A 192 19.07 17.67 15.20
N LYS A 193 18.08 17.23 14.41
CA LYS A 193 17.22 18.07 13.55
C LYS A 193 18.03 18.98 12.62
N LYS A 194 19.19 18.51 12.18
CA LYS A 194 20.15 19.25 11.33
C LYS A 194 20.57 18.44 10.11
N GLY A 195 21.00 19.14 9.06
CA GLY A 195 21.34 18.55 7.78
C GLY A 195 20.26 18.79 6.75
N LEU A 196 20.50 18.47 5.50
CA LEU A 196 19.65 18.81 4.35
C LEU A 196 18.89 17.60 3.81
N MET A 197 19.59 16.58 3.32
CA MET A 197 18.99 15.47 2.60
C MET A 197 18.32 14.48 3.57
N ARG A 198 17.00 14.24 3.38
CA ARG A 198 16.18 13.36 4.24
C ARG A 198 15.83 12.05 3.55
N HIS A 199 15.25 12.14 2.35
CA HIS A 199 14.82 10.98 1.58
C HIS A 199 15.06 11.20 0.10
N LEU A 200 15.23 10.10 -0.61
CA LEU A 200 15.09 10.00 -2.05
C LEU A 200 13.75 9.32 -2.35
N VAL A 201 12.94 9.91 -3.24
CA VAL A 201 11.75 9.24 -3.76
C VAL A 201 11.93 9.07 -5.26
N VAL A 202 11.74 7.86 -5.75
CA VAL A 202 11.77 7.55 -7.18
C VAL A 202 10.40 7.01 -7.57
N ARG A 203 9.85 7.49 -8.67
CA ARG A 203 8.62 7.01 -9.30
C ARG A 203 8.90 6.68 -10.74
N THR A 204 8.38 5.56 -11.22
CA THR A 204 8.39 5.18 -12.62
C THR A 204 6.98 4.94 -13.12
N GLY A 205 6.70 5.33 -14.35
CA GLY A 205 5.53 4.85 -15.08
C GLY A 205 5.81 3.42 -15.54
N TYR A 206 5.02 2.47 -15.07
CA TYR A 206 5.23 1.04 -15.29
C TYR A 206 5.14 0.67 -16.79
N HIS A 207 4.25 1.32 -17.52
CA HIS A 207 4.03 1.08 -18.96
C HIS A 207 4.68 2.13 -19.88
N THR A 208 5.28 3.19 -19.33
CA THR A 208 5.82 4.32 -20.12
C THR A 208 7.30 4.57 -19.93
N ASP A 209 7.92 3.92 -18.94
CA ASP A 209 9.31 4.13 -18.53
C ASP A 209 9.64 5.59 -18.15
N GLU A 210 8.64 6.49 -18.02
CA GLU A 210 8.86 7.84 -17.53
C GLU A 210 9.27 7.81 -16.05
N MET A 211 10.36 8.54 -15.71
CA MET A 211 10.93 8.53 -14.37
C MET A 211 10.90 9.91 -13.72
N MET A 212 10.49 9.95 -12.46
CA MET A 212 10.56 11.12 -11.59
C MET A 212 11.44 10.84 -10.38
N ILE A 213 12.47 11.68 -10.17
CA ILE A 213 13.38 11.64 -9.02
C ILE A 213 13.07 12.83 -8.12
N ILE A 214 12.78 12.59 -6.85
CA ILE A 214 12.38 13.60 -5.88
C ILE A 214 13.34 13.57 -4.70
N PHE A 215 14.04 14.66 -4.46
CA PHE A 215 14.90 14.87 -3.31
C PHE A 215 14.12 15.55 -2.20
N VAL A 216 13.90 14.86 -1.09
CA VAL A 216 13.24 15.42 0.09
C VAL A 216 14.27 16.08 0.99
N THR A 217 14.14 17.39 1.18
CA THR A 217 15.13 18.22 1.87
C THR A 217 14.56 18.92 3.11
N ASN A 218 15.40 19.07 4.12
CA ASN A 218 15.09 19.87 5.30
C ASN A 218 15.34 21.36 5.00
N GLY A 219 14.33 22.01 4.41
CA GLY A 219 14.37 23.39 3.98
C GLY A 219 14.69 23.56 2.48
N LYS A 220 14.46 24.79 2.01
CA LYS A 220 14.54 25.16 0.59
C LYS A 220 15.97 25.35 0.07
N LYS A 221 16.88 25.78 0.93
CA LYS A 221 18.26 26.14 0.51
C LYS A 221 19.09 24.89 0.28
N TRP A 222 19.50 24.67 -0.97
CA TRP A 222 20.31 23.54 -1.39
C TRP A 222 21.44 24.03 -2.33
N PRO A 223 22.63 24.32 -1.81
CA PRO A 223 23.74 24.90 -2.59
C PRO A 223 24.19 24.02 -3.76
N GLN A 224 24.26 22.70 -3.56
CA GLN A 224 24.76 21.74 -4.54
C GLN A 224 23.71 21.29 -5.57
N LYS A 225 22.48 21.81 -5.55
CA LYS A 225 21.36 21.29 -6.35
C LYS A 225 21.66 21.18 -7.84
N ASN A 226 22.29 22.19 -8.44
CA ASN A 226 22.57 22.20 -9.88
C ASN A 226 23.59 21.11 -10.24
N ALA A 227 24.67 20.96 -9.46
CA ALA A 227 25.65 19.91 -9.67
C ALA A 227 25.07 18.49 -9.47
N VAL A 228 24.12 18.32 -8.53
CA VAL A 228 23.40 17.04 -8.37
C VAL A 228 22.54 16.75 -9.58
N VAL A 229 21.78 17.75 -10.06
CA VAL A 229 20.93 17.61 -11.27
C VAL A 229 21.77 17.25 -12.48
N GLU A 230 22.89 17.94 -12.73
CA GLU A 230 23.79 17.66 -13.84
C GLU A 230 24.29 16.21 -13.80
N LYS A 231 24.84 15.75 -12.67
CA LYS A 231 25.31 14.36 -12.51
C LYS A 231 24.20 13.32 -12.69
N ILE A 232 22.97 13.62 -12.25
CA ILE A 232 21.82 12.72 -12.47
C ILE A 232 21.49 12.65 -13.96
N LEU A 233 21.50 13.75 -14.69
CA LEU A 233 21.23 13.77 -16.12
C LEU A 233 22.31 13.05 -16.95
N ASP A 234 23.56 13.13 -16.51
CA ASP A 234 24.67 12.39 -17.11
C ASP A 234 24.49 10.86 -16.94
N ALA A 235 24.04 10.43 -15.74
CA ALA A 235 23.83 9.01 -15.43
C ALA A 235 22.50 8.46 -15.99
N PHE A 236 21.45 9.26 -15.99
CA PHE A 236 20.09 8.88 -16.40
C PHE A 236 19.52 9.89 -17.41
N PRO A 237 19.96 9.88 -18.68
CA PRO A 237 19.55 10.87 -19.69
C PRO A 237 18.05 10.80 -20.00
N ASN A 238 17.36 9.69 -19.67
CA ASN A 238 15.93 9.48 -19.90
C ASN A 238 15.05 9.94 -18.73
N VAL A 239 15.62 10.55 -17.68
CA VAL A 239 14.81 11.04 -16.55
C VAL A 239 13.84 12.12 -17.02
N THR A 240 12.56 11.96 -16.71
CA THR A 240 11.50 12.87 -17.16
C THR A 240 11.37 14.09 -16.24
N SER A 241 11.61 13.91 -14.93
CA SER A 241 11.40 14.94 -13.92
C SER A 241 12.39 14.79 -12.77
N ILE A 242 12.99 15.91 -12.34
CA ILE A 242 13.75 15.98 -11.09
C ILE A 242 13.14 17.08 -10.23
N LYS A 243 12.79 16.75 -8.98
CA LYS A 243 12.14 17.68 -8.05
C LYS A 243 12.86 17.78 -6.72
N GLN A 244 12.73 18.92 -6.08
CA GLN A 244 13.04 19.12 -4.67
C GLN A 244 11.72 19.25 -3.90
N ASN A 245 11.45 18.34 -2.99
CA ASN A 245 10.35 18.44 -2.03
C ASN A 245 10.90 18.99 -0.70
N ILE A 246 10.23 20.01 -0.17
CA ILE A 246 10.68 20.70 1.04
C ILE A 246 9.86 20.15 2.22
N ASN A 247 10.54 19.43 3.11
CA ASN A 247 9.97 18.92 4.35
C ASN A 247 10.83 19.34 5.54
N ASP A 248 10.48 20.43 6.17
CA ASP A 248 11.10 20.95 7.39
C ASP A 248 10.36 20.52 8.68
N SER A 249 9.30 19.71 8.54
CA SER A 249 8.55 19.19 9.68
C SER A 249 9.35 18.13 10.45
N HIS A 250 9.03 17.97 11.74
CA HIS A 250 9.62 16.95 12.60
C HIS A 250 8.70 15.75 12.80
N SER A 251 7.72 15.58 11.90
CA SER A 251 6.79 14.45 11.88
C SER A 251 7.34 13.27 11.07
N ASN A 252 6.67 12.12 11.16
CA ASN A 252 7.00 10.93 10.36
C ASN A 252 6.53 11.04 8.89
N VAL A 253 5.99 12.17 8.48
CA VAL A 253 5.58 12.41 7.08
C VAL A 253 6.83 12.59 6.23
N ILE A 254 6.95 11.81 5.17
CA ILE A 254 8.13 11.80 4.29
C ILE A 254 8.14 13.05 3.39
N MET A 255 7.03 13.31 2.71
CA MET A 255 6.90 14.43 1.75
C MET A 255 6.32 15.67 2.43
N GLY A 256 6.96 16.82 2.23
CA GLY A 256 6.39 18.13 2.59
C GLY A 256 5.33 18.60 1.59
N ARG A 257 4.67 19.70 1.90
CA ARG A 257 3.59 20.24 1.05
C ARG A 257 4.08 20.98 -0.20
N GLN A 258 5.33 21.42 -0.23
CA GLN A 258 5.89 22.22 -1.31
C GLN A 258 6.95 21.44 -2.07
N SER A 259 6.82 21.44 -3.40
CA SER A 259 7.83 20.91 -4.32
C SER A 259 8.25 21.96 -5.33
N ILE A 260 9.48 21.87 -5.80
CA ILE A 260 10.07 22.71 -6.83
C ILE A 260 10.62 21.79 -7.92
N THR A 261 10.22 22.00 -9.15
CA THR A 261 10.79 21.30 -10.30
C THR A 261 12.17 21.86 -10.59
N LEU A 262 13.19 21.02 -10.57
CA LEU A 262 14.58 21.38 -10.85
C LEU A 262 14.93 21.11 -12.32
N TYR A 263 14.30 20.10 -12.93
CA TYR A 263 14.48 19.71 -14.32
C TYR A 263 13.22 19.01 -14.86
N GLY A 264 12.97 19.22 -16.15
CA GLY A 264 11.96 18.49 -16.92
C GLY A 264 10.51 18.87 -16.59
N LYS A 265 9.61 17.86 -16.65
CA LYS A 265 8.18 18.04 -16.47
C LYS A 265 7.78 18.07 -14.99
N ASP A 266 6.63 18.67 -14.66
CA ASP A 266 6.08 18.65 -13.30
C ASP A 266 5.50 17.29 -12.90
N THR A 267 5.18 16.45 -13.87
CA THR A 267 4.51 15.16 -13.73
C THR A 267 5.12 14.12 -14.65
N ILE A 268 4.90 12.86 -14.34
CA ILE A 268 5.12 11.73 -15.24
C ILE A 268 3.77 11.17 -15.70
N ILE A 269 3.81 10.37 -16.75
CA ILE A 269 2.65 9.68 -17.30
C ILE A 269 2.82 8.17 -17.07
N ASP A 270 1.73 7.49 -16.68
CA ASP A 270 1.64 6.03 -16.72
C ASP A 270 0.32 5.62 -17.37
N GLN A 271 0.21 4.35 -17.73
CA GLN A 271 -0.98 3.76 -18.32
C GLN A 271 -1.47 2.61 -17.43
N LEU A 272 -2.78 2.47 -17.30
CA LEU A 272 -3.45 1.29 -16.78
C LEU A 272 -4.44 0.84 -17.85
N THR A 273 -4.18 -0.29 -18.47
CA THR A 273 -4.88 -0.74 -19.68
C THR A 273 -4.94 0.38 -20.74
N ASP A 274 -6.14 0.83 -21.12
CA ASP A 274 -6.36 1.88 -22.13
C ASP A 274 -6.39 3.31 -21.55
N SER A 275 -6.28 3.47 -20.22
CA SER A 275 -6.36 4.78 -19.57
C SER A 275 -4.98 5.35 -19.24
N THR A 276 -4.77 6.61 -19.59
CA THR A 276 -3.52 7.36 -19.34
C THR A 276 -3.68 8.24 -18.10
N PHE A 277 -2.72 8.19 -17.19
CA PHE A 277 -2.74 8.96 -15.96
C PHE A 277 -1.52 9.87 -15.83
N LYS A 278 -1.79 11.13 -15.56
CA LYS A 278 -0.79 12.11 -15.18
C LYS A 278 -0.57 12.04 -13.68
N ILE A 279 0.68 11.84 -13.28
CA ILE A 279 1.06 11.56 -11.88
C ILE A 279 2.02 12.65 -11.40
N SER A 280 1.60 13.42 -10.41
CA SER A 280 2.47 14.38 -9.72
C SER A 280 3.29 13.72 -8.61
N ASP A 281 4.21 14.46 -8.01
CA ASP A 281 4.97 13.98 -6.86
C ASP A 281 4.08 13.75 -5.62
N GLN A 282 2.97 14.47 -5.50
CA GLN A 282 2.01 14.38 -4.39
C GLN A 282 0.87 13.38 -4.64
N SER A 283 0.56 13.05 -5.91
CA SER A 283 -0.57 12.18 -6.25
C SER A 283 -0.44 10.80 -5.59
N PHE A 284 -1.55 10.31 -5.03
CA PHE A 284 -1.68 8.89 -4.74
C PHE A 284 -1.86 8.14 -6.06
N TYR A 285 -1.06 7.14 -6.27
CA TYR A 285 -1.13 6.20 -7.38
C TYR A 285 -0.68 4.84 -6.86
N GLN A 286 -1.39 3.79 -7.19
CA GLN A 286 -1.12 2.44 -6.70
C GLN A 286 0.29 2.00 -7.09
N ILE A 287 0.99 1.36 -6.16
CA ILE A 287 2.42 1.06 -6.31
C ILE A 287 2.73 -0.22 -7.07
N ASN A 288 1.73 -1.03 -7.37
CA ASN A 288 1.82 -2.28 -8.11
C ASN A 288 0.84 -2.22 -9.28
N SER A 289 1.31 -1.77 -10.44
CA SER A 289 0.46 -1.51 -11.61
C SER A 289 -0.22 -2.80 -12.11
N GLU A 290 0.50 -3.93 -12.18
CA GLU A 290 -0.09 -5.23 -12.60
C GLU A 290 -1.27 -5.65 -11.71
N GLN A 291 -1.09 -5.58 -10.41
CA GLN A 291 -2.17 -5.96 -9.49
C GLN A 291 -3.28 -4.91 -9.41
N THR A 292 -2.98 -3.65 -9.69
CA THR A 292 -3.98 -2.59 -9.79
C THR A 292 -4.96 -2.86 -10.92
N GLU A 293 -4.49 -3.31 -12.07
CA GLU A 293 -5.36 -3.70 -13.18
C GLU A 293 -6.28 -4.87 -12.79
N LYS A 294 -5.74 -5.89 -12.12
CA LYS A 294 -6.54 -7.03 -11.63
C LYS A 294 -7.58 -6.60 -10.57
N LEU A 295 -7.17 -5.71 -9.65
CA LEU A 295 -8.05 -5.15 -8.62
C LEU A 295 -9.21 -4.36 -9.26
N TYR A 296 -8.90 -3.48 -10.22
CA TYR A 296 -9.91 -2.64 -10.87
C TYR A 296 -10.80 -3.45 -11.82
N ASN A 297 -10.24 -4.43 -12.54
CA ASN A 297 -11.03 -5.35 -13.36
C ASN A 297 -12.04 -6.13 -12.51
N LYS A 298 -11.63 -6.59 -11.31
CA LYS A 298 -12.55 -7.25 -10.37
C LYS A 298 -13.62 -6.27 -9.85
N ALA A 299 -13.27 -5.03 -9.62
CA ALA A 299 -14.22 -4.00 -9.20
C ALA A 299 -15.25 -3.68 -10.31
N ILE A 300 -14.82 -3.61 -11.57
CA ILE A 300 -15.73 -3.44 -12.73
C ILE A 300 -16.64 -4.67 -12.90
N GLU A 301 -16.09 -5.87 -12.79
CA GLU A 301 -16.88 -7.11 -12.82
C GLU A 301 -18.01 -7.06 -11.79
N TYR A 302 -17.70 -6.66 -10.55
CA TYR A 302 -18.67 -6.53 -9.47
C TYR A 302 -19.66 -5.37 -9.66
N ALA A 303 -19.24 -4.30 -10.31
CA ALA A 303 -20.12 -3.19 -10.66
C ALA A 303 -21.18 -3.57 -11.69
N GLN A 304 -20.94 -4.61 -12.53
CA GLN A 304 -21.85 -5.11 -13.57
C GLN A 304 -22.42 -3.98 -14.45
N LEU A 305 -21.54 -3.12 -14.95
CA LEU A 305 -21.90 -1.96 -15.75
C LEU A 305 -22.33 -2.38 -17.16
N THR A 306 -23.41 -1.77 -17.67
CA THR A 306 -23.99 -2.01 -19.00
C THR A 306 -23.96 -0.78 -19.92
N GLY A 307 -23.39 0.33 -19.44
CA GLY A 307 -23.42 1.64 -20.12
C GLY A 307 -24.58 2.54 -19.73
N ASN A 308 -25.50 2.06 -18.88
CA ASN A 308 -26.70 2.81 -18.47
C ASN A 308 -26.63 3.30 -17.02
N GLU A 309 -25.65 2.81 -16.24
CA GLU A 309 -25.57 3.08 -14.83
C GLU A 309 -24.91 4.43 -14.55
N VAL A 310 -25.43 5.12 -13.52
CA VAL A 310 -24.76 6.23 -12.85
C VAL A 310 -23.91 5.67 -11.73
N VAL A 311 -22.62 5.95 -11.76
CA VAL A 311 -21.62 5.49 -10.79
C VAL A 311 -21.18 6.64 -9.90
N LEU A 312 -21.08 6.41 -8.59
CA LEU A 312 -20.35 7.29 -7.68
C LEU A 312 -19.00 6.64 -7.35
N ASP A 313 -17.90 7.39 -7.56
CA ASP A 313 -16.56 7.06 -7.12
C ASP A 313 -16.24 7.90 -5.88
N THR A 314 -16.32 7.29 -4.72
CA THR A 314 -16.07 7.97 -3.44
C THR A 314 -14.62 7.76 -3.01
N TYR A 315 -13.98 8.83 -2.51
CA TYR A 315 -12.54 8.88 -2.27
C TYR A 315 -11.72 8.73 -3.57
N CYS A 316 -12.16 9.40 -4.66
CA CYS A 316 -11.70 9.14 -6.02
C CYS A 316 -10.22 9.49 -6.28
N GLY A 317 -9.55 10.23 -5.39
CA GLY A 317 -8.17 10.67 -5.59
C GLY A 317 -7.99 11.41 -6.91
N ILE A 318 -7.04 10.99 -7.73
CA ILE A 318 -6.80 11.53 -9.09
C ILE A 318 -7.74 10.93 -10.15
N GLY A 319 -8.82 10.28 -9.74
CA GLY A 319 -9.86 9.73 -10.60
C GLY A 319 -9.54 8.37 -11.21
N THR A 320 -8.59 7.60 -10.67
CA THR A 320 -8.12 6.35 -11.31
C THR A 320 -9.24 5.34 -11.50
N ILE A 321 -10.03 5.02 -10.46
CA ILE A 321 -11.11 4.04 -10.54
C ILE A 321 -12.27 4.57 -11.40
N GLY A 322 -12.68 5.82 -11.15
CA GLY A 322 -13.78 6.45 -11.88
C GLY A 322 -13.52 6.55 -13.38
N LEU A 323 -12.30 6.91 -13.79
CA LEU A 323 -11.92 6.99 -15.20
C LEU A 323 -11.82 5.61 -15.84
N TYR A 324 -11.36 4.61 -15.10
CA TYR A 324 -11.33 3.22 -15.55
C TYR A 324 -12.75 2.67 -15.78
N MET A 325 -13.76 3.15 -15.04
CA MET A 325 -15.17 2.78 -15.20
C MET A 325 -15.93 3.60 -16.24
N ALA A 326 -15.47 4.82 -16.54
CA ALA A 326 -16.18 5.76 -17.40
C ALA A 326 -16.58 5.19 -18.77
N PRO A 327 -15.76 4.38 -19.48
CA PRO A 327 -16.15 3.76 -20.74
C PRO A 327 -17.35 2.81 -20.64
N HIS A 328 -17.62 2.28 -19.43
CA HIS A 328 -18.66 1.27 -19.17
C HIS A 328 -19.89 1.85 -18.45
N ALA A 329 -19.90 3.14 -18.12
CA ALA A 329 -20.95 3.81 -17.35
C ALA A 329 -21.66 4.90 -18.17
N LYS A 330 -22.90 5.20 -17.83
CA LYS A 330 -23.61 6.36 -18.36
C LYS A 330 -22.96 7.65 -17.90
N HIS A 331 -22.64 7.74 -16.61
CA HIS A 331 -21.94 8.88 -16.01
C HIS A 331 -21.24 8.46 -14.72
N VAL A 332 -20.06 9.01 -14.47
CA VAL A 332 -19.31 8.82 -13.23
C VAL A 332 -19.18 10.13 -12.48
N TYR A 333 -19.62 10.15 -11.22
CA TYR A 333 -19.44 11.25 -10.29
C TYR A 333 -18.36 10.89 -9.28
N GLY A 334 -17.27 11.66 -9.24
CA GLY A 334 -16.16 11.46 -8.30
C GLY A 334 -16.13 12.52 -7.20
N VAL A 335 -15.81 12.12 -5.97
CA VAL A 335 -15.65 13.04 -4.84
C VAL A 335 -14.37 12.74 -4.05
N GLU A 336 -13.61 13.79 -3.74
CA GLU A 336 -12.36 13.74 -3.00
C GLU A 336 -12.18 15.03 -2.18
N VAL A 337 -11.60 14.93 -0.99
CA VAL A 337 -11.39 16.09 -0.09
C VAL A 337 -10.17 16.92 -0.44
N VAL A 338 -9.24 16.38 -1.24
CA VAL A 338 -7.98 17.04 -1.59
C VAL A 338 -8.14 17.82 -2.90
N PRO A 339 -8.09 19.18 -2.87
CA PRO A 339 -8.34 19.99 -4.08
C PRO A 339 -7.40 19.66 -5.24
N SER A 340 -6.10 19.49 -4.98
CA SER A 340 -5.11 19.16 -6.02
C SER A 340 -5.36 17.80 -6.68
N ALA A 341 -5.90 16.83 -5.94
CA ALA A 341 -6.26 15.54 -6.52
C ALA A 341 -7.46 15.66 -7.47
N ILE A 342 -8.43 16.54 -7.16
CA ILE A 342 -9.56 16.85 -8.07
C ILE A 342 -9.07 17.55 -9.34
N GLU A 343 -8.13 18.48 -9.23
CA GLU A 343 -7.50 19.11 -10.39
C GLU A 343 -6.81 18.07 -11.28
N ASP A 344 -6.06 17.14 -10.68
CA ASP A 344 -5.43 16.02 -11.39
C ASP A 344 -6.50 15.10 -12.03
N ALA A 345 -7.61 14.79 -11.32
CA ALA A 345 -8.70 13.97 -11.85
C ALA A 345 -9.36 14.59 -13.09
N GLN A 346 -9.61 15.91 -13.07
CA GLN A 346 -10.19 16.65 -14.21
C GLN A 346 -9.23 16.67 -15.40
N GLN A 347 -7.92 16.83 -15.16
CA GLN A 347 -6.91 16.76 -16.21
C GLN A 347 -6.84 15.35 -16.80
N ASN A 348 -6.86 14.31 -15.95
CA ASN A 348 -6.87 12.92 -16.37
C ASN A 348 -8.14 12.58 -17.19
N ALA A 349 -9.31 13.11 -16.80
CA ALA A 349 -10.52 12.96 -17.59
C ALA A 349 -10.40 13.56 -19.00
N THR A 350 -9.76 14.74 -19.08
CA THR A 350 -9.52 15.41 -20.37
C THR A 350 -8.54 14.61 -21.25
N ILE A 351 -7.45 14.09 -20.68
CA ILE A 351 -6.46 13.28 -21.38
C ILE A 351 -7.10 12.01 -21.96
N ASN A 352 -7.99 11.38 -21.19
CA ASN A 352 -8.69 10.15 -21.60
C ASN A 352 -9.99 10.41 -22.39
N GLN A 353 -10.30 11.66 -22.70
CA GLN A 353 -11.52 12.04 -23.43
C GLN A 353 -12.82 11.54 -22.76
N CYS A 354 -12.81 11.40 -21.44
CA CYS A 354 -13.94 10.94 -20.65
C CYS A 354 -14.91 12.10 -20.39
N ASN A 355 -15.82 12.36 -21.36
CA ASN A 355 -16.79 13.47 -21.27
C ASN A 355 -17.98 13.17 -20.34
N ASN A 356 -18.11 11.94 -19.87
CA ASN A 356 -19.16 11.45 -18.98
C ASN A 356 -18.68 11.36 -17.51
N THR A 357 -17.83 12.28 -17.09
CA THR A 357 -17.32 12.32 -15.71
C THR A 357 -17.51 13.70 -15.08
N THR A 358 -17.72 13.73 -13.76
CA THR A 358 -17.82 14.98 -12.97
C THR A 358 -17.08 14.77 -11.66
N PHE A 359 -16.02 15.54 -11.41
CA PHE A 359 -15.22 15.45 -10.20
C PHE A 359 -15.42 16.69 -9.32
N VAL A 360 -15.73 16.48 -8.03
CA VAL A 360 -16.06 17.55 -7.06
C VAL A 360 -15.19 17.42 -5.80
N CYS A 361 -14.65 18.56 -5.35
CA CYS A 361 -13.92 18.63 -4.10
C CYS A 361 -14.89 18.78 -2.92
N GLY A 362 -14.84 17.87 -1.96
CA GLY A 362 -15.66 17.90 -0.76
C GLY A 362 -15.64 16.60 0.00
N LYS A 363 -16.34 16.56 1.13
CA LYS A 363 -16.55 15.32 1.86
C LYS A 363 -17.65 14.49 1.20
N ALA A 364 -17.42 13.20 1.05
CA ALA A 364 -18.33 12.29 0.35
C ALA A 364 -19.75 12.35 0.94
N GLU A 365 -19.88 12.28 2.27
CA GLU A 365 -21.17 12.32 2.98
C GLU A 365 -21.96 13.63 2.75
N GLU A 366 -21.28 14.74 2.52
CA GLU A 366 -21.90 16.06 2.28
C GLU A 366 -22.29 16.22 0.80
N VAL A 367 -21.35 15.91 -0.11
CA VAL A 367 -21.53 16.06 -1.56
C VAL A 367 -22.61 15.12 -2.09
N ILE A 368 -22.66 13.87 -1.63
CA ILE A 368 -23.65 12.87 -2.02
C ILE A 368 -25.08 13.35 -1.67
N LEU A 369 -25.26 13.97 -0.51
CA LEU A 369 -26.57 14.52 -0.13
C LEU A 369 -26.98 15.69 -1.03
N GLN A 370 -26.03 16.53 -1.44
CA GLN A 370 -26.31 17.61 -2.42
C GLN A 370 -26.71 17.03 -3.79
N TRP A 371 -26.02 15.99 -4.26
CA TRP A 371 -26.36 15.29 -5.50
C TRP A 371 -27.74 14.64 -5.44
N LYS A 372 -28.09 14.05 -4.29
CA LYS A 372 -29.44 13.50 -4.07
C LYS A 372 -30.53 14.58 -4.21
N VAL A 373 -30.32 15.79 -3.64
CA VAL A 373 -31.24 16.92 -3.78
C VAL A 373 -31.35 17.37 -5.25
N GLN A 374 -30.26 17.28 -6.02
CA GLN A 374 -30.24 17.58 -7.46
C GLN A 374 -30.88 16.48 -8.33
N GLY A 375 -31.38 15.41 -7.71
CA GLY A 375 -32.05 14.30 -8.41
C GLY A 375 -31.08 13.26 -8.99
N ILE A 376 -29.79 13.32 -8.68
CA ILE A 376 -28.80 12.31 -9.07
C ILE A 376 -29.02 11.07 -8.22
N LYS A 377 -29.33 9.96 -8.87
CA LYS A 377 -29.53 8.65 -8.26
C LYS A 377 -28.47 7.69 -8.78
N PRO A 378 -27.44 7.35 -8.00
CA PRO A 378 -26.47 6.38 -8.42
C PRO A 378 -27.04 4.95 -8.39
N ASP A 379 -26.69 4.18 -9.40
CA ASP A 379 -26.99 2.74 -9.47
C ASP A 379 -25.91 1.95 -8.73
N VAL A 380 -24.66 2.42 -8.83
CA VAL A 380 -23.47 1.77 -8.22
C VAL A 380 -22.65 2.80 -7.45
N VAL A 381 -22.18 2.43 -6.28
CA VAL A 381 -21.22 3.23 -5.51
C VAL A 381 -19.93 2.44 -5.33
N MET A 382 -18.82 3.04 -5.81
CA MET A 382 -17.46 2.59 -5.55
C MET A 382 -16.95 3.24 -4.27
N VAL A 383 -16.37 2.42 -3.40
CA VAL A 383 -15.85 2.87 -2.11
C VAL A 383 -14.41 2.37 -1.96
N ASP A 384 -13.44 3.29 -1.89
CA ASP A 384 -12.02 2.98 -1.63
C ASP A 384 -11.49 3.89 -0.51
N PRO A 385 -11.86 3.66 0.75
CA PRO A 385 -11.56 4.54 1.86
C PRO A 385 -10.12 4.34 2.38
N PRO A 386 -9.58 5.29 3.16
CA PRO A 386 -8.31 5.10 3.84
C PRO A 386 -8.36 3.92 4.85
N ARG A 387 -7.20 3.52 5.38
CA ARG A 387 -7.02 2.36 6.30
C ARG A 387 -7.97 2.30 7.49
N LYS A 388 -8.54 3.42 7.94
CA LYS A 388 -9.52 3.48 9.03
C LYS A 388 -10.92 2.97 8.64
N GLY A 389 -11.17 2.72 7.36
CA GLY A 389 -12.47 2.40 6.81
C GLY A 389 -13.35 3.63 6.65
N CYS A 390 -14.63 3.40 6.39
CA CYS A 390 -15.62 4.46 6.26
C CYS A 390 -15.99 5.09 7.62
N ASP A 391 -16.36 6.35 7.57
CA ASP A 391 -17.04 7.01 8.68
C ASP A 391 -18.47 6.49 8.80
N GLU A 392 -19.01 6.42 10.01
CA GLU A 392 -20.36 5.93 10.26
C GLU A 392 -21.41 6.82 9.57
N THR A 393 -21.19 8.13 9.52
CA THR A 393 -22.06 9.10 8.80
C THR A 393 -22.11 8.79 7.33
N PHE A 394 -20.97 8.41 6.71
CA PHE A 394 -20.94 8.01 5.31
C PHE A 394 -21.72 6.71 5.07
N ILE A 395 -21.56 5.70 5.95
CA ILE A 395 -22.35 4.45 5.85
C ILE A 395 -23.84 4.75 5.95
N GLN A 396 -24.28 5.60 6.87
CA GLN A 396 -25.69 6.01 6.99
C GLN A 396 -26.19 6.75 5.75
N THR A 397 -25.30 7.52 5.11
CA THR A 397 -25.62 8.17 3.83
C THR A 397 -25.84 7.13 2.73
N LEU A 398 -25.02 6.09 2.63
CA LEU A 398 -25.22 4.97 1.69
C LEU A 398 -26.53 4.23 1.94
N LEU A 399 -26.85 3.93 3.21
CA LEU A 399 -28.11 3.29 3.59
C LEU A 399 -29.34 4.13 3.27
N THR A 400 -29.19 5.47 3.23
CA THR A 400 -30.26 6.42 2.86
C THR A 400 -30.37 6.60 1.34
N LEU A 401 -29.25 6.46 0.62
CA LEU A 401 -29.19 6.63 -0.83
C LEU A 401 -29.73 5.41 -1.58
N GLU A 402 -29.53 4.23 -1.01
CA GLU A 402 -29.97 2.92 -1.51
C GLU A 402 -29.53 2.65 -2.97
N PRO A 403 -28.22 2.78 -3.32
CA PRO A 403 -27.76 2.30 -4.61
C PRO A 403 -28.01 0.81 -4.76
N LYS A 404 -28.23 0.34 -5.99
CA LYS A 404 -28.46 -1.10 -6.25
C LYS A 404 -27.27 -1.95 -5.84
N ARG A 405 -26.04 -1.41 -6.02
CA ARG A 405 -24.78 -2.09 -5.68
C ARG A 405 -23.81 -1.17 -4.98
N ILE A 406 -23.03 -1.74 -4.07
CA ILE A 406 -21.86 -1.11 -3.49
C ILE A 406 -20.68 -2.04 -3.77
N VAL A 407 -19.64 -1.52 -4.43
CA VAL A 407 -18.35 -2.21 -4.61
C VAL A 407 -17.35 -1.55 -3.68
N TYR A 408 -16.86 -2.31 -2.70
CA TYR A 408 -16.01 -1.80 -1.64
C TYR A 408 -14.60 -2.38 -1.76
N ILE A 409 -13.64 -1.56 -2.17
CA ILE A 409 -12.21 -1.85 -2.16
C ILE A 409 -11.65 -1.48 -0.79
N SER A 410 -10.78 -2.29 -0.21
CA SER A 410 -10.18 -1.98 1.09
C SER A 410 -8.77 -2.54 1.24
N CYS A 411 -7.85 -1.69 1.68
CA CYS A 411 -6.51 -2.10 2.11
C CYS A 411 -6.46 -2.62 3.57
N ASN A 412 -7.62 -2.73 4.25
CA ASN A 412 -7.74 -3.25 5.59
C ASN A 412 -9.04 -4.08 5.75
N PRO A 413 -8.98 -5.40 5.53
CA PRO A 413 -10.16 -6.26 5.62
C PRO A 413 -10.91 -6.20 6.97
N ALA A 414 -10.20 -5.85 8.06
CA ALA A 414 -10.84 -5.75 9.37
C ALA A 414 -11.79 -4.54 9.48
N THR A 415 -11.45 -3.41 8.87
CA THR A 415 -12.35 -2.26 8.80
C THR A 415 -13.47 -2.48 7.79
N GLN A 416 -13.19 -3.11 6.65
CA GLN A 416 -14.22 -3.50 5.69
C GLN A 416 -15.26 -4.44 6.33
N GLN A 417 -14.82 -5.44 7.11
CA GLN A 417 -15.71 -6.35 7.83
C GLN A 417 -16.59 -5.59 8.85
N ARG A 418 -16.02 -4.62 9.59
CA ARG A 418 -16.80 -3.75 10.49
C ARG A 418 -17.87 -2.98 9.73
N ASP A 419 -17.51 -2.37 8.61
CA ASP A 419 -18.41 -1.57 7.80
C ASP A 419 -19.47 -2.45 7.11
N ALA A 420 -19.11 -3.68 6.72
CA ALA A 420 -20.03 -4.69 6.19
C ALA A 420 -21.15 -5.05 7.18
N LEU A 421 -20.87 -5.08 8.47
CA LEU A 421 -21.91 -5.30 9.49
C LEU A 421 -22.94 -4.16 9.54
N LEU A 422 -22.49 -2.92 9.35
CA LEU A 422 -23.40 -1.77 9.29
C LEU A 422 -24.22 -1.78 7.99
N LEU A 423 -23.57 -2.10 6.86
CA LEU A 423 -24.26 -2.23 5.57
C LEU A 423 -25.28 -3.38 5.55
N ALA A 424 -25.06 -4.41 6.36
CA ALA A 424 -25.97 -5.59 6.44
C ALA A 424 -27.40 -5.23 6.86
N GLU A 425 -27.69 -4.02 7.32
CA GLU A 425 -29.04 -3.54 7.56
C GLU A 425 -29.89 -3.59 6.27
N LYS A 426 -29.34 -3.13 5.13
CA LYS A 426 -30.05 -3.06 3.84
C LYS A 426 -29.39 -3.84 2.72
N TYR A 427 -28.16 -4.23 2.86
CA TYR A 427 -27.38 -4.88 1.83
C TYR A 427 -27.01 -6.31 2.19
N GLN A 428 -26.93 -7.15 1.16
CA GLN A 428 -26.39 -8.49 1.26
C GLN A 428 -24.97 -8.50 0.69
N LEU A 429 -24.01 -9.02 1.46
CA LEU A 429 -22.67 -9.33 0.94
C LEU A 429 -22.78 -10.52 -0.01
N GLU A 430 -22.37 -10.33 -1.26
CA GLU A 430 -22.41 -11.39 -2.27
C GLU A 430 -21.07 -12.11 -2.37
N GLU A 431 -20.00 -11.36 -2.56
CA GLU A 431 -18.66 -11.90 -2.75
C GLU A 431 -17.59 -10.99 -2.14
N VAL A 432 -16.47 -11.60 -1.75
CA VAL A 432 -15.22 -10.90 -1.38
C VAL A 432 -14.06 -11.57 -2.10
N THR A 433 -13.30 -10.80 -2.86
CA THR A 433 -12.07 -11.27 -3.52
C THR A 433 -10.86 -10.60 -2.87
N PRO A 434 -9.99 -11.36 -2.19
CA PRO A 434 -8.69 -10.86 -1.77
C PRO A 434 -7.76 -10.64 -2.97
N VAL A 435 -6.95 -9.58 -2.94
CA VAL A 435 -5.96 -9.26 -3.97
C VAL A 435 -4.61 -9.01 -3.32
N ASP A 436 -3.58 -9.69 -3.81
CA ASP A 436 -2.22 -9.51 -3.30
C ASP A 436 -1.52 -8.31 -3.97
N MET A 437 -1.89 -7.10 -3.54
CA MET A 437 -1.24 -5.86 -4.00
C MET A 437 0.21 -5.73 -3.52
N PHE A 438 0.58 -6.46 -2.47
CA PHE A 438 1.88 -6.34 -1.79
C PHE A 438 2.51 -7.72 -1.53
N PRO A 439 2.93 -8.45 -2.58
CA PRO A 439 3.66 -9.70 -2.43
C PRO A 439 4.82 -9.61 -1.44
N GLN A 440 5.14 -10.72 -0.78
CA GLN A 440 6.17 -10.83 0.25
C GLN A 440 5.86 -10.10 1.57
N THR A 441 4.69 -9.47 1.68
CA THR A 441 4.20 -8.80 2.90
C THR A 441 2.90 -9.42 3.39
N THR A 442 2.52 -9.14 4.63
CA THR A 442 1.27 -9.61 5.22
C THR A 442 0.04 -8.77 4.84
N HIS A 443 0.22 -7.73 4.06
CA HIS A 443 -0.88 -6.89 3.59
C HIS A 443 -1.70 -7.63 2.54
N VAL A 444 -3.01 -7.49 2.62
CA VAL A 444 -3.98 -7.96 1.63
C VAL A 444 -5.00 -6.86 1.38
N GLU A 445 -5.32 -6.62 0.12
CA GLU A 445 -6.46 -5.81 -0.27
C GLU A 445 -7.64 -6.70 -0.63
N THR A 446 -8.83 -6.16 -0.55
CA THR A 446 -10.07 -6.91 -0.82
C THR A 446 -11.02 -6.08 -1.65
N VAL A 447 -11.73 -6.72 -2.57
CA VAL A 447 -12.89 -6.15 -3.26
C VAL A 447 -14.13 -6.91 -2.80
N ALA A 448 -15.12 -6.20 -2.29
CA ALA A 448 -16.38 -6.79 -1.82
C ALA A 448 -17.57 -6.24 -2.62
N LEU A 449 -18.51 -7.13 -2.98
CA LEU A 449 -19.76 -6.80 -3.64
C LEU A 449 -20.90 -6.89 -2.64
N PHE A 450 -21.69 -5.80 -2.56
CA PHE A 450 -22.92 -5.75 -1.79
C PHE A 450 -24.10 -5.40 -2.73
N ASN A 451 -25.16 -6.18 -2.68
CA ASN A 451 -26.41 -5.91 -3.38
C ASN A 451 -27.48 -5.44 -2.39
N LEU A 452 -28.32 -4.50 -2.81
CA LEU A 452 -29.51 -4.08 -2.06
C LEU A 452 -30.46 -5.27 -1.94
N LYS A 453 -30.99 -5.52 -0.71
CA LYS A 453 -31.92 -6.62 -0.43
C LYS A 453 -33.26 -6.43 -1.08
#